data_a7cabc04013d17ab3be36f3cf47deb78
#
_entry.id   a7cabc04013d17ab3be36f3cf47deb78
#
_cell.length_a   1.000
_cell.length_b   1.000
_cell.length_c   1.000
_cell.angle_alpha   90.00
_cell.angle_beta   90.00
_cell.angle_gamma   90.00
#
_symmetry.space_group_name_H-M   'P 1'
#
loop_
_entity.id
_entity.type
_entity.pdbx_description
1 polymer ?
#
loop_
_entity_poly.entity_id
_entity_poly.type
_entity_poly.pdbx_seq_one_letter_code
_entity_poly.pdbx_strand_id
1 'polypeptide(L)'
;MGGGGGNKNQSAFGASAATGVAVIMEMLSGGLFMENVKMEKQRTSRPYADIMGQTLRQGMRGWTAGFWPWGFVLGMTKGSVLGGSRAFLLRSCKEDFGMSKSTADLVSGFGAGAVQGVFMSPILLARTRVNQSLAERAAKEGVIKSGLLNEMKMSTLVLNQAIKEEGVGVIFKGMPAMVFKRALDWGTRFIFIGIFKRQLEANKGGEKLTDMEDLAASFFGGAASVAITMPIDRMMPILQQSGASSEGFVTILKKKIATEGITTLQRGFLMRTVHTGYHTMFATFVAAKIYSLFE
;
A
#
# COMPACT_ATOMS: atom_id res chain seq x y z
N MET A 1 -38.67 2.51 16.57
CA MET A 1 -38.07 3.62 15.82
C MET A 1 -36.55 3.57 16.09
N GLY A 2 -35.82 2.82 15.30
CA GLY A 2 -34.38 2.66 15.44
C GLY A 2 -33.72 3.32 14.26
N GLY A 3 -33.03 4.44 14.50
CA GLY A 3 -32.34 5.20 13.47
C GLY A 3 -31.32 4.35 12.75
N GLY A 4 -31.62 4.01 11.52
CA GLY A 4 -30.62 3.57 10.56
C GLY A 4 -29.61 4.69 10.43
N GLY A 5 -28.40 4.49 10.91
CA GLY A 5 -27.26 5.34 10.61
C GLY A 5 -27.01 5.27 9.10
N GLY A 6 -27.84 6.00 8.35
CA GLY A 6 -27.68 6.21 6.94
C GLY A 6 -26.33 6.88 6.73
N ASN A 7 -25.57 6.30 5.87
CA ASN A 7 -24.36 6.84 5.28
C ASN A 7 -24.68 8.25 4.73
N LYS A 8 -24.65 9.25 5.61
CA LYS A 8 -24.72 10.65 5.18
C LYS A 8 -23.56 10.84 4.23
N ASN A 9 -23.82 11.40 3.08
CA ASN A 9 -22.92 11.66 1.96
C ASN A 9 -21.51 12.01 2.45
N GLN A 10 -20.64 11.00 2.57
CA GLN A 10 -19.24 11.26 2.90
C GLN A 10 -18.68 12.19 1.83
N SER A 11 -18.26 13.38 2.22
CA SER A 11 -17.58 14.25 1.29
C SER A 11 -16.28 13.55 0.89
N ALA A 12 -15.98 13.53 -0.41
CA ALA A 12 -14.73 12.94 -0.91
C ALA A 12 -13.49 13.58 -0.26
N PHE A 13 -13.59 14.86 0.07
CA PHE A 13 -12.55 15.61 0.78
C PHE A 13 -12.35 15.10 2.22
N GLY A 14 -13.43 14.96 2.99
CA GLY A 14 -13.36 14.45 4.36
C GLY A 14 -12.83 13.01 4.41
N ALA A 15 -13.31 12.14 3.51
CA ALA A 15 -12.78 10.78 3.39
C ALA A 15 -11.30 10.76 2.99
N SER A 16 -10.88 11.66 2.11
CA SER A 16 -9.47 11.84 1.71
C SER A 16 -8.60 12.22 2.91
N ALA A 17 -9.00 13.22 3.68
CA ALA A 17 -8.27 13.68 4.85
C ALA A 17 -8.20 12.61 5.94
N ALA A 18 -9.34 12.02 6.30
CA ALA A 18 -9.41 10.99 7.34
C ALA A 18 -8.55 9.76 7.02
N THR A 19 -8.60 9.27 5.77
CA THR A 19 -7.79 8.13 5.35
C THR A 19 -6.31 8.49 5.26
N GLY A 20 -5.96 9.71 4.84
CA GLY A 20 -4.59 10.22 4.86
C GLY A 20 -4.00 10.20 6.26
N VAL A 21 -4.71 10.77 7.24
CA VAL A 21 -4.31 10.78 8.65
C VAL A 21 -4.21 9.36 9.21
N ALA A 22 -5.20 8.50 8.95
CA ALA A 22 -5.19 7.11 9.41
C ALA A 22 -3.95 6.34 8.89
N VAL A 23 -3.55 6.54 7.63
CA VAL A 23 -2.37 5.90 7.07
C VAL A 23 -1.07 6.43 7.69
N ILE A 24 -0.98 7.72 8.01
CA ILE A 24 0.17 8.25 8.76
C ILE A 24 0.24 7.66 10.18
N MET A 25 -0.89 7.56 10.87
CA MET A 25 -0.95 6.90 12.18
C MET A 25 -0.52 5.44 12.11
N GLU A 26 -0.97 4.71 11.08
CA GLU A 26 -0.55 3.33 10.80
C GLU A 26 0.97 3.24 10.64
N MET A 27 1.55 4.10 9.81
CA MET A 27 2.99 4.09 9.56
C MET A 27 3.80 4.34 10.83
N LEU A 28 3.40 5.29 11.66
CA LEU A 28 4.09 5.65 12.90
C LEU A 28 3.91 4.61 14.00
N SER A 29 2.74 3.96 14.08
CA SER A 29 2.42 2.98 15.11
C SER A 29 2.97 1.56 14.86
N GLY A 30 3.62 1.31 13.72
CA GLY A 30 4.26 0.02 13.43
C GLY A 30 4.27 -0.39 11.97
N GLY A 31 3.44 0.24 11.12
CA GLY A 31 3.36 -0.10 9.71
C GLY A 31 4.69 0.03 8.99
N LEU A 32 5.43 1.10 9.28
CA LEU A 32 6.74 1.36 8.69
C LEU A 32 7.78 0.31 9.10
N PHE A 33 7.79 -0.07 10.38
CA PHE A 33 8.63 -1.15 10.89
C PHE A 33 8.34 -2.46 10.13
N MET A 34 7.06 -2.83 10.02
CA MET A 34 6.64 -4.03 9.31
C MET A 34 6.99 -3.97 7.82
N GLU A 35 6.84 -2.80 7.19
CA GLU A 35 7.23 -2.59 5.79
C GLU A 35 8.73 -2.80 5.61
N ASN A 36 9.57 -2.23 6.46
CA ASN A 36 11.02 -2.36 6.41
C ASN A 36 11.46 -3.82 6.61
N VAL A 37 10.91 -4.50 7.62
CA VAL A 37 11.20 -5.93 7.87
C VAL A 37 10.77 -6.79 6.67
N LYS A 38 9.61 -6.52 6.08
CA LYS A 38 9.13 -7.20 4.87
C LYS A 38 10.10 -6.99 3.70
N MET A 39 10.48 -5.74 3.45
CA MET A 39 11.38 -5.40 2.33
C MET A 39 12.76 -6.06 2.50
N GLU A 40 13.32 -6.02 3.70
CA GLU A 40 14.61 -6.67 3.98
C GLU A 40 14.51 -8.20 3.82
N LYS A 41 13.43 -8.82 4.31
CA LYS A 41 13.19 -10.26 4.10
C LYS A 41 13.03 -10.62 2.64
N GLN A 42 12.42 -9.76 1.85
CA GLN A 42 12.28 -9.94 0.41
C GLN A 42 13.62 -9.82 -0.34
N ARG A 43 14.52 -8.97 0.16
CA ARG A 43 15.84 -8.72 -0.41
C ARG A 43 16.86 -9.78 -0.01
N THR A 44 16.77 -10.24 1.24
CA THR A 44 17.74 -11.17 1.84
C THR A 44 17.07 -12.48 2.22
N SER A 45 17.87 -13.55 2.37
CA SER A 45 17.39 -14.84 2.88
C SER A 45 17.48 -14.95 4.41
N ARG A 46 17.82 -13.85 5.12
CA ARG A 46 18.02 -13.84 6.57
C ARG A 46 16.75 -14.21 7.34
N PRO A 47 16.87 -14.86 8.51
CA PRO A 47 15.74 -15.13 9.40
C PRO A 47 15.02 -13.85 9.83
N TYR A 48 13.71 -13.91 10.06
CA TYR A 48 12.93 -12.77 10.57
C TYR A 48 13.45 -12.27 11.91
N ALA A 49 13.83 -13.16 12.82
CA ALA A 49 14.35 -12.82 14.15
C ALA A 49 15.58 -11.89 14.06
N ASP A 50 16.50 -12.18 13.16
CA ASP A 50 17.71 -11.37 12.94
C ASP A 50 17.38 -9.99 12.39
N ILE A 51 16.50 -9.94 11.39
CA ILE A 51 16.08 -8.68 10.76
C ILE A 51 15.36 -7.79 11.79
N MET A 52 14.38 -8.35 12.49
CA MET A 52 13.63 -7.64 13.53
C MET A 52 14.54 -7.20 14.67
N GLY A 53 15.40 -8.10 15.16
CA GLY A 53 16.36 -7.78 16.21
C GLY A 53 17.33 -6.66 15.82
N GLN A 54 17.84 -6.66 14.59
CA GLN A 54 18.69 -5.60 14.09
C GLN A 54 17.94 -4.25 13.99
N THR A 55 16.70 -4.27 13.48
CA THR A 55 15.89 -3.05 13.36
C THR A 55 15.52 -2.48 14.73
N LEU A 56 15.18 -3.34 15.71
CA LEU A 56 14.85 -2.93 17.07
C LEU A 56 16.08 -2.37 17.82
N ARG A 57 17.28 -2.93 17.61
CA ARG A 57 18.52 -2.40 18.21
C ARG A 57 18.87 -0.99 17.74
N GLN A 58 18.37 -0.58 16.58
CA GLN A 58 18.51 0.80 16.10
C GLN A 58 17.54 1.78 16.78
N GLY A 59 16.65 1.29 17.65
CA GLY A 59 15.68 2.09 18.38
C GLY A 59 14.74 2.87 17.45
N MET A 60 14.42 4.11 17.84
CA MET A 60 13.52 4.98 17.06
C MET A 60 13.99 5.20 15.60
N ARG A 61 15.30 5.21 15.36
CA ARG A 61 15.84 5.33 13.99
C ARG A 61 15.49 4.14 13.11
N GLY A 62 15.56 2.93 13.66
CA GLY A 62 15.13 1.73 12.92
C GLY A 62 13.62 1.69 12.72
N TRP A 63 12.85 2.12 13.74
CA TRP A 63 11.39 2.16 13.69
C TRP A 63 10.87 3.14 12.62
N THR A 64 11.43 4.35 12.54
CA THR A 64 11.00 5.41 11.63
C THR A 64 11.85 5.50 10.35
N ALA A 65 12.69 4.51 10.08
CA ALA A 65 13.57 4.52 8.91
C ALA A 65 12.77 4.64 7.60
N GLY A 66 13.11 5.66 6.81
CA GLY A 66 12.44 5.94 5.54
C GLY A 66 11.06 6.63 5.66
N PHE A 67 10.67 7.07 6.87
CA PHE A 67 9.43 7.85 7.03
C PHE A 67 9.55 9.23 6.37
N TRP A 68 10.64 9.91 6.58
CA TRP A 68 10.82 11.27 6.10
C TRP A 68 11.89 11.37 5.02
N PRO A 69 11.68 12.11 3.92
CA PRO A 69 10.44 12.78 3.50
C PRO A 69 9.49 11.86 2.71
N TRP A 70 10.04 10.86 2.04
CA TRP A 70 9.32 10.05 1.06
C TRP A 70 8.24 9.14 1.67
N GLY A 71 8.48 8.63 2.87
CA GLY A 71 7.48 7.84 3.57
C GLY A 71 6.24 8.66 3.89
N PHE A 72 6.42 9.90 4.40
CA PHE A 72 5.33 10.82 4.69
C PHE A 72 4.51 11.17 3.43
N VAL A 73 5.20 11.62 2.37
CA VAL A 73 4.54 11.96 1.08
C VAL A 73 3.78 10.75 0.55
N LEU A 74 4.42 9.58 0.58
CA LEU A 74 3.82 8.33 0.11
C LEU A 74 2.60 7.94 0.95
N GLY A 75 2.69 8.04 2.28
CA GLY A 75 1.60 7.72 3.20
C GLY A 75 0.40 8.62 3.02
N MET A 76 0.63 9.95 3.00
CA MET A 76 -0.42 10.94 2.74
C MET A 76 -1.08 10.69 1.39
N THR A 77 -0.32 10.61 0.30
CA THR A 77 -0.86 10.37 -1.04
C THR A 77 -1.62 9.05 -1.10
N LYS A 78 -1.06 7.98 -0.53
CA LYS A 78 -1.67 6.66 -0.51
C LYS A 78 -3.04 6.66 0.20
N GLY A 79 -3.11 7.29 1.38
CA GLY A 79 -4.35 7.37 2.15
C GLY A 79 -5.37 8.31 1.50
N SER A 80 -4.97 9.54 1.22
CA SER A 80 -5.86 10.58 0.70
C SER A 80 -6.46 10.21 -0.66
N VAL A 81 -5.64 9.73 -1.59
CA VAL A 81 -6.14 9.32 -2.92
C VAL A 81 -7.09 8.13 -2.79
N LEU A 82 -6.77 7.15 -1.94
CA LEU A 82 -7.67 6.01 -1.74
C LEU A 82 -9.02 6.43 -1.15
N GLY A 83 -8.99 7.17 -0.05
CA GLY A 83 -10.22 7.59 0.66
C GLY A 83 -11.11 8.45 -0.21
N GLY A 84 -10.54 9.48 -0.84
CA GLY A 84 -11.27 10.39 -1.70
C GLY A 84 -11.84 9.72 -2.95
N SER A 85 -11.02 8.96 -3.68
CA SER A 85 -11.48 8.27 -4.89
C SER A 85 -12.51 7.19 -4.58
N ARG A 86 -12.36 6.45 -3.46
CA ARG A 86 -13.35 5.45 -3.07
C ARG A 86 -14.68 6.08 -2.69
N ALA A 87 -14.68 7.17 -1.90
CA ALA A 87 -15.89 7.87 -1.53
C ALA A 87 -16.63 8.39 -2.76
N PHE A 88 -15.90 9.02 -3.70
CA PHE A 88 -16.46 9.50 -4.96
C PHE A 88 -17.04 8.35 -5.80
N LEU A 89 -16.27 7.31 -6.08
CA LEU A 89 -16.73 6.19 -6.90
C LEU A 89 -17.90 5.44 -6.26
N LEU A 90 -17.87 5.23 -4.94
CA LEU A 90 -18.96 4.54 -4.23
C LEU A 90 -20.26 5.32 -4.33
N ARG A 91 -20.19 6.64 -4.24
CA ARG A 91 -21.33 7.53 -4.43
C ARG A 91 -21.87 7.41 -5.86
N SER A 92 -21.03 7.61 -6.87
CA SER A 92 -21.44 7.50 -8.27
C SER A 92 -22.03 6.12 -8.59
N CYS A 93 -21.42 5.03 -8.12
CA CYS A 93 -21.97 3.69 -8.32
C CYS A 93 -23.40 3.52 -7.76
N LYS A 94 -23.70 4.17 -6.61
CA LYS A 94 -25.01 4.07 -5.98
C LYS A 94 -26.03 5.05 -6.56
N GLU A 95 -25.65 6.33 -6.70
CA GLU A 95 -26.56 7.42 -7.07
C GLU A 95 -26.78 7.50 -8.57
N ASP A 96 -25.70 7.40 -9.38
CA ASP A 96 -25.78 7.57 -10.83
C ASP A 96 -26.12 6.24 -11.53
N PHE A 97 -25.57 5.10 -11.05
CA PHE A 97 -25.71 3.80 -11.69
C PHE A 97 -26.67 2.84 -10.95
N GLY A 98 -27.23 3.21 -9.82
CA GLY A 98 -28.19 2.39 -9.06
C GLY A 98 -27.67 1.00 -8.65
N MET A 99 -26.34 0.84 -8.51
CA MET A 99 -25.74 -0.46 -8.21
C MET A 99 -26.09 -0.96 -6.80
N SER A 100 -26.22 -2.28 -6.65
CA SER A 100 -26.36 -2.89 -5.33
C SER A 100 -25.17 -2.53 -4.43
N LYS A 101 -25.38 -2.51 -3.11
CA LYS A 101 -24.32 -2.18 -2.14
C LYS A 101 -23.06 -3.03 -2.36
N SER A 102 -23.22 -4.34 -2.55
CA SER A 102 -22.07 -5.24 -2.77
C SER A 102 -21.33 -4.95 -4.06
N THR A 103 -22.05 -4.69 -5.16
CA THR A 103 -21.44 -4.35 -6.46
C THR A 103 -20.74 -3.00 -6.39
N ALA A 104 -21.38 -1.99 -5.77
CA ALA A 104 -20.80 -0.66 -5.60
C ALA A 104 -19.52 -0.70 -4.74
N ASP A 105 -19.49 -1.50 -3.66
CA ASP A 105 -18.29 -1.68 -2.84
C ASP A 105 -17.14 -2.34 -3.63
N LEU A 106 -17.45 -3.32 -4.47
CA LEU A 106 -16.44 -3.96 -5.34
C LEU A 106 -15.89 -3.00 -6.39
N VAL A 107 -16.77 -2.40 -7.18
CA VAL A 107 -16.39 -1.49 -8.27
C VAL A 107 -15.60 -0.30 -7.72
N SER A 108 -16.08 0.30 -6.62
CA SER A 108 -15.36 1.42 -5.97
C SER A 108 -14.01 0.97 -5.38
N GLY A 109 -13.89 -0.24 -4.88
CA GLY A 109 -12.63 -0.80 -4.37
C GLY A 109 -11.58 -0.98 -5.46
N PHE A 110 -11.93 -1.64 -6.57
CA PHE A 110 -11.05 -1.81 -7.73
C PHE A 110 -10.70 -0.46 -8.34
N GLY A 111 -11.70 0.41 -8.57
CA GLY A 111 -11.54 1.73 -9.15
C GLY A 111 -10.65 2.65 -8.31
N ALA A 112 -10.89 2.73 -7.00
CA ALA A 112 -10.06 3.52 -6.09
C ALA A 112 -8.61 3.01 -6.04
N GLY A 113 -8.43 1.69 -6.07
CA GLY A 113 -7.11 1.09 -6.20
C GLY A 113 -6.41 1.48 -7.50
N ALA A 114 -7.12 1.46 -8.62
CA ALA A 114 -6.59 1.88 -9.92
C ALA A 114 -6.17 3.36 -9.91
N VAL A 115 -7.04 4.25 -9.44
CA VAL A 115 -6.73 5.69 -9.29
C VAL A 115 -5.52 5.89 -8.40
N GLN A 116 -5.46 5.21 -7.24
CA GLN A 116 -4.29 5.24 -6.36
C GLN A 116 -3.02 4.79 -7.10
N GLY A 117 -3.11 3.76 -7.96
CA GLY A 117 -1.98 3.27 -8.76
C GLY A 117 -1.39 4.32 -9.68
N VAL A 118 -2.23 5.13 -10.32
CA VAL A 118 -1.81 6.25 -11.19
C VAL A 118 -0.98 7.27 -10.39
N PHE A 119 -1.52 7.76 -9.28
CA PHE A 119 -0.85 8.78 -8.47
C PHE A 119 0.40 8.26 -7.74
N MET A 120 0.40 6.99 -7.35
CA MET A 120 1.52 6.39 -6.62
C MET A 120 2.68 5.99 -7.52
N SER A 121 2.45 5.74 -8.80
CA SER A 121 3.49 5.26 -9.73
C SER A 121 4.69 6.19 -9.79
N PRO A 122 4.55 7.51 -10.05
CA PRO A 122 5.69 8.43 -10.10
C PRO A 122 6.42 8.57 -8.77
N ILE A 123 5.69 8.57 -7.65
CA ILE A 123 6.28 8.69 -6.30
C ILE A 123 7.11 7.45 -5.96
N LEU A 124 6.59 6.27 -6.26
CA LEU A 124 7.31 5.01 -6.03
C LEU A 124 8.51 4.85 -6.94
N LEU A 125 8.42 5.27 -8.21
CA LEU A 125 9.56 5.30 -9.13
C LEU A 125 10.67 6.18 -8.56
N ALA A 126 10.34 7.42 -8.17
CA ALA A 126 11.29 8.35 -7.57
C ALA A 126 11.96 7.73 -6.33
N ARG A 127 11.17 7.20 -5.40
CA ARG A 127 11.69 6.52 -4.18
C ARG A 127 12.61 5.35 -4.52
N THR A 128 12.23 4.52 -5.47
CA THR A 128 13.02 3.33 -5.86
C THR A 128 14.37 3.72 -6.43
N ARG A 129 14.40 4.71 -7.32
CA ARG A 129 15.64 5.19 -7.95
C ARG A 129 16.55 5.93 -6.97
N VAL A 130 15.98 6.73 -6.08
CA VAL A 130 16.76 7.39 -5.01
C VAL A 130 17.40 6.35 -4.09
N ASN A 131 16.63 5.36 -3.64
CA ASN A 131 17.17 4.29 -2.79
C ASN A 131 18.27 3.49 -3.50
N GLN A 132 18.13 3.25 -4.81
CA GLN A 132 19.14 2.58 -5.61
C GLN A 132 20.43 3.42 -5.70
N SER A 133 20.32 4.70 -6.02
CA SER A 133 21.47 5.63 -6.09
C SER A 133 22.16 5.79 -4.73
N LEU A 134 21.42 5.82 -3.64
CA LEU A 134 22.00 5.87 -2.28
C LEU A 134 22.73 4.57 -1.94
N ALA A 135 22.17 3.42 -2.32
CA ALA A 135 22.83 2.12 -2.10
C ALA A 135 24.14 1.99 -2.91
N GLU A 136 24.13 2.44 -4.17
CA GLU A 136 25.33 2.44 -5.02
C GLU A 136 26.44 3.37 -4.48
N ARG A 137 26.07 4.55 -3.97
CA ARG A 137 27.02 5.48 -3.33
C ARG A 137 27.55 4.93 -2.01
N ALA A 138 26.69 4.34 -1.17
CA ALA A 138 27.10 3.70 0.08
C ALA A 138 28.11 2.58 -0.17
N ALA A 139 27.95 1.83 -1.26
CA ALA A 139 28.90 0.79 -1.66
C ALA A 139 30.25 1.33 -2.14
N LYS A 140 30.28 2.57 -2.72
CA LYS A 140 31.52 3.19 -3.26
C LYS A 140 32.26 4.05 -2.23
N GLU A 141 31.52 4.83 -1.44
CA GLU A 141 32.07 5.90 -0.59
C GLU A 141 31.99 5.58 0.92
N GLY A 142 31.45 4.42 1.30
CA GLY A 142 31.17 4.10 2.70
C GLY A 142 29.88 4.73 3.22
N VAL A 143 29.77 4.87 4.56
CA VAL A 143 28.52 5.33 5.21
C VAL A 143 28.15 6.74 4.78
N ILE A 144 27.07 6.88 4.01
CA ILE A 144 26.51 8.17 3.67
C ILE A 144 25.74 8.69 4.88
N LYS A 145 26.13 9.85 5.39
CA LYS A 145 25.32 10.62 6.35
C LYS A 145 24.07 11.13 5.61
N SER A 146 22.96 10.38 5.69
CA SER A 146 21.68 10.85 5.16
C SER A 146 21.10 11.90 6.10
N GLY A 147 20.93 13.12 5.59
CA GLY A 147 20.14 14.15 6.23
C GLY A 147 18.99 14.53 5.31
N LEU A 148 17.88 14.99 5.88
CA LEU A 148 16.65 15.34 5.17
C LEU A 148 16.92 16.17 3.89
N LEU A 149 17.70 17.24 4.02
CA LEU A 149 18.05 18.13 2.90
C LEU A 149 18.85 17.41 1.81
N ASN A 150 19.73 16.48 2.20
CA ASN A 150 20.51 15.69 1.25
C ASN A 150 19.62 14.67 0.51
N GLU A 151 18.68 14.05 1.18
CA GLU A 151 17.72 13.13 0.54
C GLU A 151 16.82 13.88 -0.46
N MET A 152 16.34 15.06 -0.11
CA MET A 152 15.55 15.89 -1.03
C MET A 152 16.36 16.33 -2.25
N LYS A 153 17.59 16.84 -2.05
CA LYS A 153 18.49 17.22 -3.15
C LYS A 153 18.80 16.02 -4.05
N MET A 154 19.11 14.86 -3.44
CA MET A 154 19.37 13.64 -4.20
C MET A 154 18.16 13.19 -4.99
N SER A 155 16.97 13.30 -4.42
CA SER A 155 15.71 12.94 -5.11
C SER A 155 15.51 13.79 -6.36
N THR A 156 15.71 15.09 -6.23
CA THR A 156 15.59 16.02 -7.37
C THR A 156 16.64 15.75 -8.44
N LEU A 157 17.89 15.50 -8.04
CA LEU A 157 18.99 15.20 -8.98
C LEU A 157 18.74 13.89 -9.73
N VAL A 158 18.38 12.82 -9.00
CA VAL A 158 18.13 11.48 -9.59
C VAL A 158 16.93 11.53 -10.54
N LEU A 159 15.86 12.23 -10.16
CA LEU A 159 14.69 12.37 -11.01
C LEU A 159 14.99 13.19 -12.26
N ASN A 160 15.68 14.31 -12.11
CA ASN A 160 16.09 15.15 -13.25
C ASN A 160 17.04 14.42 -14.18
N GLN A 161 17.97 13.64 -13.65
CA GLN A 161 18.87 12.80 -14.45
C GLN A 161 18.08 11.74 -15.22
N ALA A 162 17.16 11.04 -14.58
CA ALA A 162 16.30 10.05 -15.22
C ALA A 162 15.47 10.68 -16.36
N ILE A 163 14.92 11.89 -16.15
CA ILE A 163 14.16 12.59 -17.19
C ILE A 163 15.07 13.01 -18.35
N LYS A 164 16.30 13.43 -18.08
CA LYS A 164 17.27 13.82 -19.14
C LYS A 164 17.72 12.61 -19.95
N GLU A 165 17.93 11.46 -19.31
CA GLU A 165 18.46 10.24 -19.96
C GLU A 165 17.36 9.44 -20.68
N GLU A 166 16.18 9.29 -20.08
CA GLU A 166 15.10 8.42 -20.57
C GLU A 166 13.88 9.22 -21.11
N GLY A 167 13.89 10.55 -20.96
CA GLY A 167 12.77 11.42 -21.34
C GLY A 167 11.67 11.48 -20.26
N VAL A 168 10.72 12.42 -20.43
CA VAL A 168 9.62 12.66 -19.45
C VAL A 168 8.75 11.42 -19.24
N GLY A 169 8.63 10.56 -20.25
CA GLY A 169 7.86 9.31 -20.17
C GLY A 169 8.33 8.35 -19.09
N VAL A 170 9.56 8.50 -18.62
CA VAL A 170 10.11 7.66 -17.53
C VAL A 170 9.30 7.73 -16.23
N ILE A 171 8.66 8.87 -15.96
CA ILE A 171 7.83 9.08 -14.76
C ILE A 171 6.65 8.08 -14.71
N PHE A 172 6.18 7.66 -15.88
CA PHE A 172 5.07 6.72 -16.03
C PHE A 172 5.53 5.28 -16.28
N LYS A 173 6.84 5.01 -16.19
CA LYS A 173 7.39 3.67 -16.38
C LYS A 173 6.85 2.71 -15.30
N GLY A 174 6.23 1.62 -15.74
CA GLY A 174 5.60 0.65 -14.85
C GLY A 174 4.21 1.05 -14.32
N MET A 175 3.67 2.22 -14.72
CA MET A 175 2.34 2.68 -14.27
C MET A 175 1.22 1.67 -14.56
N PRO A 176 1.09 1.06 -15.75
CA PRO A 176 0.02 0.08 -15.99
C PRO A 176 0.07 -1.11 -15.03
N ALA A 177 1.27 -1.63 -14.75
CA ALA A 177 1.46 -2.70 -13.79
C ALA A 177 1.11 -2.26 -12.35
N MET A 178 1.44 -1.01 -11.99
CA MET A 178 1.08 -0.45 -10.68
C MET A 178 -0.43 -0.24 -10.55
N VAL A 179 -1.09 0.27 -11.58
CA VAL A 179 -2.56 0.43 -11.61
C VAL A 179 -3.25 -0.92 -11.44
N PHE A 180 -2.85 -1.92 -12.22
CA PHE A 180 -3.37 -3.27 -12.11
C PHE A 180 -3.15 -3.87 -10.72
N LYS A 181 -1.93 -3.76 -10.20
CA LYS A 181 -1.59 -4.21 -8.85
C LYS A 181 -2.47 -3.56 -7.79
N ARG A 182 -2.62 -2.24 -7.82
CA ARG A 182 -3.40 -1.50 -6.82
C ARG A 182 -4.90 -1.78 -6.92
N ALA A 183 -5.42 -1.92 -8.13
CA ALA A 183 -6.79 -2.36 -8.34
C ALA A 183 -7.03 -3.73 -7.69
N LEU A 184 -6.19 -4.71 -7.97
CA LEU A 184 -6.27 -6.03 -7.35
C LEU A 184 -6.10 -5.98 -5.82
N ASP A 185 -5.11 -5.24 -5.31
CA ASP A 185 -4.86 -5.12 -3.87
C ASP A 185 -6.13 -4.64 -3.13
N TRP A 186 -6.77 -3.58 -3.60
CA TRP A 186 -7.95 -3.02 -2.93
C TRP A 186 -9.24 -3.76 -3.27
N GLY A 187 -9.41 -4.19 -4.51
CA GLY A 187 -10.57 -4.99 -4.90
C GLY A 187 -10.67 -6.28 -4.09
N THR A 188 -9.57 -7.04 -4.01
CA THR A 188 -9.55 -8.29 -3.22
C THR A 188 -9.73 -8.05 -1.72
N ARG A 189 -9.17 -6.97 -1.16
CA ARG A 189 -9.40 -6.60 0.25
C ARG A 189 -10.87 -6.38 0.54
N PHE A 190 -11.56 -5.59 -0.27
CA PHE A 190 -13.00 -5.33 -0.07
C PHE A 190 -13.85 -6.59 -0.27
N ILE A 191 -13.47 -7.48 -1.18
CA ILE A 191 -14.12 -8.80 -1.31
C ILE A 191 -14.01 -9.58 0.01
N PHE A 192 -12.80 -9.75 0.52
CA PHE A 192 -12.58 -10.53 1.75
C PHE A 192 -13.18 -9.85 2.98
N ILE A 193 -13.06 -8.54 3.13
CA ILE A 193 -13.74 -7.79 4.21
C ILE A 193 -15.25 -8.06 4.15
N GLY A 194 -15.85 -7.98 2.96
CA GLY A 194 -17.27 -8.25 2.78
C GLY A 194 -17.67 -9.69 3.11
N ILE A 195 -16.81 -10.66 2.79
CA ILE A 195 -17.01 -12.08 3.16
C ILE A 195 -16.98 -12.24 4.68
N PHE A 196 -15.93 -11.73 5.34
CA PHE A 196 -15.79 -11.83 6.79
C PHE A 196 -16.93 -11.14 7.54
N LYS A 197 -17.33 -9.94 7.11
CA LYS A 197 -18.46 -9.22 7.72
C LYS A 197 -19.75 -10.01 7.61
N ARG A 198 -20.08 -10.50 6.41
CA ARG A 198 -21.29 -11.35 6.21
C ARG A 198 -21.27 -12.61 7.05
N GLN A 199 -20.11 -13.27 7.18
CA GLN A 199 -19.98 -14.45 8.01
C GLN A 199 -20.22 -14.15 9.50
N LEU A 200 -19.66 -13.03 10.00
CA LEU A 200 -19.86 -12.60 11.37
C LEU A 200 -21.31 -12.18 11.63
N GLU A 201 -21.94 -11.44 10.72
CA GLU A 201 -23.36 -11.06 10.79
C GLU A 201 -24.27 -12.28 10.78
N ALA A 202 -23.98 -13.28 9.93
CA ALA A 202 -24.75 -14.54 9.87
C ALA A 202 -24.64 -15.34 11.19
N ASN A 203 -23.46 -15.40 11.79
CA ASN A 203 -23.26 -16.08 13.08
C ASN A 203 -23.98 -15.39 14.24
N LYS A 204 -24.32 -14.11 14.10
CA LYS A 204 -25.07 -13.31 15.09
C LYS A 204 -26.58 -13.23 14.82
N GLY A 205 -27.09 -14.02 13.88
CA GLY A 205 -28.51 -13.95 13.53
C GLY A 205 -28.92 -12.67 12.80
N GLY A 206 -27.96 -11.97 12.16
CA GLY A 206 -28.21 -10.73 11.40
C GLY A 206 -28.05 -9.45 12.22
N GLU A 207 -27.59 -9.51 13.45
CA GLU A 207 -27.28 -8.32 14.25
C GLU A 207 -26.10 -7.53 13.66
N LYS A 208 -26.08 -6.22 13.95
CA LYS A 208 -24.97 -5.34 13.55
C LYS A 208 -23.67 -5.76 14.22
N LEU A 209 -22.58 -5.69 13.47
CA LEU A 209 -21.26 -5.94 14.01
C LEU A 209 -20.87 -4.89 15.06
N THR A 210 -20.23 -5.34 16.10
CA THR A 210 -19.53 -4.46 17.05
C THR A 210 -18.29 -3.85 16.39
N ASP A 211 -17.77 -2.77 16.97
CA ASP A 211 -16.53 -2.13 16.51
C ASP A 211 -15.35 -3.11 16.45
N MET A 212 -15.23 -4.02 17.41
CA MET A 212 -14.17 -5.02 17.46
C MET A 212 -14.31 -6.07 16.33
N GLU A 213 -15.51 -6.48 16.02
CA GLU A 213 -15.80 -7.41 14.91
C GLU A 213 -15.52 -6.74 13.55
N ASP A 214 -15.89 -5.48 13.41
CA ASP A 214 -15.61 -4.70 12.19
C ASP A 214 -14.11 -4.47 11.97
N LEU A 215 -13.39 -4.18 13.06
CA LEU A 215 -11.93 -4.09 13.07
C LEU A 215 -11.28 -5.44 12.70
N ALA A 216 -11.75 -6.54 13.29
CA ALA A 216 -11.25 -7.88 13.00
C ALA A 216 -11.52 -8.27 11.53
N ALA A 217 -12.74 -8.02 11.01
CA ALA A 217 -13.07 -8.27 9.61
C ALA A 217 -12.17 -7.48 8.66
N SER A 218 -11.85 -6.23 9.00
CA SER A 218 -10.94 -5.38 8.22
C SER A 218 -9.51 -5.93 8.24
N PHE A 219 -9.02 -6.37 9.39
CA PHE A 219 -7.69 -6.97 9.52
C PHE A 219 -7.58 -8.27 8.73
N PHE A 220 -8.48 -9.23 8.98
CA PHE A 220 -8.43 -10.54 8.32
C PHE A 220 -8.74 -10.45 6.82
N GLY A 221 -9.62 -9.54 6.41
CA GLY A 221 -9.88 -9.27 5.00
C GLY A 221 -8.64 -8.76 4.27
N GLY A 222 -7.92 -7.84 4.88
CA GLY A 222 -6.63 -7.37 4.37
C GLY A 222 -5.59 -8.48 4.31
N ALA A 223 -5.47 -9.28 5.37
CA ALA A 223 -4.53 -10.39 5.45
C ALA A 223 -4.81 -11.45 4.37
N ALA A 224 -6.07 -11.86 4.19
CA ALA A 224 -6.47 -12.87 3.21
C ALA A 224 -6.17 -12.43 1.75
N SER A 225 -6.29 -11.14 1.45
CA SER A 225 -6.01 -10.61 0.11
C SER A 225 -4.57 -10.85 -0.35
N VAL A 226 -3.63 -11.00 0.59
CA VAL A 226 -2.21 -11.22 0.28
C VAL A 226 -1.96 -12.51 -0.48
N ALA A 227 -2.77 -13.55 -0.24
CA ALA A 227 -2.63 -14.82 -0.94
C ALA A 227 -2.72 -14.64 -2.47
N ILE A 228 -3.57 -13.72 -2.92
CA ILE A 228 -3.76 -13.42 -4.35
C ILE A 228 -2.73 -12.42 -4.85
N THR A 229 -2.39 -11.39 -4.05
CA THR A 229 -1.60 -10.25 -4.53
C THR A 229 -0.10 -10.40 -4.34
N MET A 230 0.36 -11.38 -3.56
CA MET A 230 1.78 -11.57 -3.25
C MET A 230 2.69 -11.76 -4.47
N PRO A 231 2.34 -12.59 -5.46
CA PRO A 231 3.20 -12.76 -6.63
C PRO A 231 3.44 -11.45 -7.39
N ILE A 232 2.40 -10.64 -7.52
CA ILE A 232 2.45 -9.35 -8.23
C ILE A 232 3.30 -8.35 -7.44
N ASP A 233 3.16 -8.32 -6.11
CA ASP A 233 3.91 -7.42 -5.24
C ASP A 233 5.42 -7.63 -5.34
N ARG A 234 5.84 -8.87 -5.48
CA ARG A 234 7.26 -9.24 -5.65
C ARG A 234 7.87 -8.74 -6.96
N MET A 235 7.06 -8.59 -7.99
CA MET A 235 7.54 -8.19 -9.31
C MET A 235 7.66 -6.67 -9.48
N MET A 236 6.87 -5.88 -8.72
CA MET A 236 6.82 -4.43 -8.89
C MET A 236 8.17 -3.72 -8.70
N PRO A 237 8.97 -4.00 -7.65
CA PRO A 237 10.27 -3.37 -7.50
C PRO A 237 11.22 -3.66 -8.69
N ILE A 238 11.13 -4.85 -9.27
CA ILE A 238 11.96 -5.26 -10.41
C ILE A 238 11.59 -4.45 -11.66
N LEU A 239 10.29 -4.26 -11.90
CA LEU A 239 9.80 -3.47 -13.04
C LEU A 239 10.15 -1.97 -12.95
N GLN A 240 10.37 -1.46 -11.74
CA GLN A 240 10.65 -0.04 -11.49
C GLN A 240 12.13 0.31 -11.38
N GLN A 241 13.02 -0.68 -11.34
CA GLN A 241 14.47 -0.44 -11.29
C GLN A 241 14.98 0.20 -12.60
N SER A 242 16.03 1.03 -12.45
CA SER A 242 16.79 1.54 -13.61
C SER A 242 17.46 0.37 -14.33
N GLY A 243 17.45 0.39 -15.66
CA GLY A 243 18.00 -0.72 -16.46
C GLY A 243 17.12 -1.97 -16.50
N ALA A 244 15.92 -1.95 -15.91
CA ALA A 244 14.95 -2.99 -16.16
C ALA A 244 14.69 -3.06 -17.67
N SER A 245 14.93 -4.23 -18.25
CA SER A 245 14.69 -4.49 -19.66
C SER A 245 13.25 -4.13 -20.04
N SER A 246 13.01 -3.80 -21.30
CA SER A 246 11.65 -3.63 -21.86
C SER A 246 10.83 -4.93 -21.84
N GLU A 247 11.33 -5.96 -21.14
CA GLU A 247 10.66 -7.24 -21.00
C GLU A 247 9.36 -7.13 -20.23
N GLY A 248 8.32 -7.77 -20.75
CA GLY A 248 7.01 -7.79 -20.11
C GLY A 248 7.01 -8.52 -18.77
N PHE A 249 6.04 -8.16 -17.91
CA PHE A 249 5.82 -8.75 -16.57
C PHE A 249 5.91 -10.29 -16.57
N VAL A 250 5.27 -10.94 -17.54
CA VAL A 250 5.22 -12.42 -17.61
C VAL A 250 6.60 -13.04 -17.87
N THR A 251 7.40 -12.40 -18.73
CA THR A 251 8.77 -12.87 -19.04
C THR A 251 9.67 -12.77 -17.81
N ILE A 252 9.61 -11.65 -17.10
CA ILE A 252 10.40 -11.46 -15.86
C ILE A 252 9.96 -12.45 -14.78
N LEU A 253 8.66 -12.70 -14.65
CA LEU A 253 8.12 -13.67 -13.70
C LEU A 253 8.62 -15.09 -14.02
N LYS A 254 8.55 -15.51 -15.29
CA LYS A 254 9.06 -16.83 -15.73
C LYS A 254 10.55 -16.97 -15.45
N LYS A 255 11.37 -15.97 -15.81
CA LYS A 255 12.81 -15.96 -15.52
C LYS A 255 13.08 -16.12 -14.03
N LYS A 256 12.37 -15.36 -13.18
CA LYS A 256 12.56 -15.42 -11.73
C LYS A 256 12.17 -16.77 -11.13
N ILE A 257 11.09 -17.37 -11.60
CA ILE A 257 10.70 -18.73 -11.17
C ILE A 257 11.73 -19.76 -11.63
N ALA A 258 12.27 -19.64 -12.83
CA ALA A 258 13.26 -20.54 -13.37
C ALA A 258 14.60 -20.47 -12.62
N THR A 259 15.00 -19.26 -12.17
CA THR A 259 16.30 -19.06 -11.49
C THR A 259 16.26 -19.27 -9.99
N GLU A 260 15.16 -18.86 -9.32
CA GLU A 260 15.05 -18.87 -7.85
C GLU A 260 14.02 -19.87 -7.31
N GLY A 261 13.27 -20.52 -8.20
CA GLY A 261 12.16 -21.42 -7.84
C GLY A 261 10.87 -20.68 -7.46
N ILE A 262 9.75 -21.39 -7.43
CA ILE A 262 8.41 -20.81 -7.15
C ILE A 262 8.29 -20.28 -5.70
N THR A 263 9.03 -20.85 -4.76
CA THR A 263 9.02 -20.44 -3.35
C THR A 263 9.55 -19.03 -3.13
N THR A 264 10.33 -18.49 -4.08
CA THR A 264 10.79 -17.09 -4.01
C THR A 264 9.62 -16.11 -4.02
N LEU A 265 8.50 -16.46 -4.66
CA LEU A 265 7.30 -15.61 -4.69
C LEU A 265 6.63 -15.44 -3.33
N GLN A 266 6.91 -16.34 -2.38
CA GLN A 266 6.36 -16.33 -1.03
C GLN A 266 7.31 -15.72 0.01
N ARG A 267 8.53 -15.30 -0.39
CA ARG A 267 9.46 -14.66 0.55
C ARG A 267 8.85 -13.38 1.12
N GLY A 268 8.78 -13.31 2.44
CA GLY A 268 8.17 -12.17 3.13
C GLY A 268 6.64 -12.27 3.28
N PHE A 269 6.03 -13.41 2.92
CA PHE A 269 4.57 -13.60 2.99
C PHE A 269 4.01 -13.29 4.37
N LEU A 270 4.57 -13.87 5.43
CA LEU A 270 4.08 -13.68 6.79
C LEU A 270 4.03 -12.20 7.19
N MET A 271 5.15 -11.49 7.05
CA MET A 271 5.21 -10.07 7.43
C MET A 271 4.31 -9.21 6.52
N ARG A 272 4.21 -9.56 5.23
CA ARG A 272 3.28 -8.87 4.33
C ARG A 272 1.83 -9.09 4.76
N THR A 273 1.45 -10.31 5.17
CA THR A 273 0.11 -10.64 5.63
C THR A 273 -0.27 -9.80 6.84
N VAL A 274 0.57 -9.80 7.87
CA VAL A 274 0.37 -8.99 9.08
C VAL A 274 0.31 -7.50 8.74
N HIS A 275 1.28 -6.99 7.98
CA HIS A 275 1.32 -5.59 7.59
C HIS A 275 0.11 -5.18 6.75
N THR A 276 -0.34 -6.04 5.82
CA THR A 276 -1.49 -5.72 4.98
C THR A 276 -2.80 -5.72 5.78
N GLY A 277 -2.97 -6.68 6.69
CA GLY A 277 -4.10 -6.68 7.64
C GLY A 277 -4.12 -5.41 8.48
N TYR A 278 -2.99 -5.10 9.10
CA TYR A 278 -2.82 -3.89 9.91
C TYR A 278 -3.11 -2.61 9.12
N HIS A 279 -2.51 -2.46 7.94
CA HIS A 279 -2.77 -1.32 7.07
C HIS A 279 -4.24 -1.20 6.65
N THR A 280 -4.88 -2.32 6.32
CA THR A 280 -6.30 -2.33 5.92
C THR A 280 -7.20 -1.91 7.07
N MET A 281 -6.93 -2.38 8.28
CA MET A 281 -7.63 -1.96 9.49
C MET A 281 -7.59 -0.43 9.67
N PHE A 282 -6.42 0.18 9.54
CA PHE A 282 -6.30 1.64 9.63
C PHE A 282 -7.00 2.36 8.47
N ALA A 283 -6.81 1.92 7.25
CA ALA A 283 -7.36 2.58 6.06
C ALA A 283 -8.89 2.43 5.92
N THR A 284 -9.51 1.48 6.62
CA THR A 284 -10.96 1.26 6.57
C THR A 284 -11.62 1.61 7.89
N PHE A 285 -11.30 0.91 8.97
CA PHE A 285 -11.97 1.10 10.26
C PHE A 285 -11.52 2.39 10.96
N VAL A 286 -10.21 2.61 11.15
CA VAL A 286 -9.72 3.81 11.85
C VAL A 286 -10.05 5.07 11.06
N ALA A 287 -9.91 5.03 9.73
CA ALA A 287 -10.30 6.15 8.88
C ALA A 287 -11.80 6.50 9.00
N ALA A 288 -12.68 5.49 9.08
CA ALA A 288 -14.11 5.72 9.29
C ALA A 288 -14.41 6.35 10.66
N LYS A 289 -13.69 5.94 11.72
CA LYS A 289 -13.81 6.55 13.05
C LYS A 289 -13.26 7.98 13.08
N ILE A 290 -12.13 8.25 12.44
CA ILE A 290 -11.62 9.63 12.30
C ILE A 290 -12.62 10.49 11.56
N TYR A 291 -13.20 9.99 10.48
CA TYR A 291 -14.21 10.72 9.71
C TYR A 291 -15.42 11.09 10.55
N SER A 292 -15.92 10.14 11.36
CA SER A 292 -17.09 10.37 12.23
C SER A 292 -16.87 11.39 13.36
N LEU A 293 -15.64 11.78 13.64
CA LEU A 293 -15.32 12.85 14.61
C LEU A 293 -15.48 14.25 14.00
N PHE A 294 -15.53 14.34 12.68
CA PHE A 294 -15.68 15.62 11.95
C PHE A 294 -17.10 15.85 11.39
N GLU A 295 -18.01 14.90 11.59
CA GLU A 295 -19.46 15.03 11.33
C GLU A 295 -20.22 15.49 12.56
#